data_b2bb0cf7d8c6ef3cab2c5e53cd6ea723
#
_entry.id   b2bb0cf7d8c6ef3cab2c5e53cd6ea723
#
_cell.length_a   1.000
_cell.length_b   1.000
_cell.length_c   1.000
_cell.angle_alpha   90.00
_cell.angle_beta   90.00
_cell.angle_gamma   90.00
#
_symmetry.space_group_name_H-M   'P 1'
#
loop_
_entity.id
_entity.type
_entity.pdbx_description
1 polymer ?
#
loop_
_entity_poly.entity_id
_entity_poly.type
_entity_poly.pdbx_seq_one_letter_code
_entity_poly.pdbx_strand_id
1 'polypeptide(L)'
;LERCLEIIKQKGRLPKDNPVYVERLRHEISVLAHNGKMDLTPYFLPIVDVLDYYEKNGSIVGPGRGSAGGSLFAYLMGITQIDPIKYDLSFERFQSLDRILNGDYPDIDQDLPSRNLLVGEDGNSGYLYGRWGNKAAQISTRIQLRLKSAIRDVNKYVNNGTIEPEIERLSKALPVAPQGISDKDFIFGYEDTDGNHFDGLIEVSKELQEYASSRPREWDIVQRSLGISRQFSAHASAFVISDNSIKDTVPTFLGNITQYEAK
;
A
#
# COMPACT_ATOMS: atom_id res chain seq x y z
N LEU A 1 21.09 6.37 -13.07
CA LEU A 1 21.41 5.09 -13.72
C LEU A 1 22.81 4.57 -13.35
N GLU A 2 23.89 5.37 -13.42
CA GLU A 2 25.30 4.92 -13.19
C GLU A 2 25.42 4.16 -11.87
N ARG A 3 24.91 4.71 -10.76
CA ARG A 3 24.97 4.07 -9.45
C ARG A 3 24.28 2.71 -9.41
N CYS A 4 23.16 2.55 -10.12
CA CYS A 4 22.46 1.27 -10.22
C CYS A 4 23.28 0.23 -10.96
N LEU A 5 23.97 0.63 -12.05
CA LEU A 5 24.86 -0.25 -12.81
C LEU A 5 26.07 -0.71 -11.97
N GLU A 6 26.63 0.16 -11.13
CA GLU A 6 27.67 -0.21 -10.15
C GLU A 6 27.16 -1.29 -9.18
N ILE A 7 25.97 -1.11 -8.62
CA ILE A 7 25.32 -2.09 -7.71
C ILE A 7 25.12 -3.43 -8.44
N ILE A 8 24.56 -3.41 -9.65
CA ILE A 8 24.39 -4.63 -10.47
C ILE A 8 25.71 -5.35 -10.68
N LYS A 9 26.79 -4.61 -10.98
CA LYS A 9 28.13 -5.17 -11.11
C LYS A 9 28.64 -5.78 -9.80
N GLN A 10 28.43 -5.12 -8.68
CA GLN A 10 28.85 -5.59 -7.34
C GLN A 10 28.07 -6.83 -6.90
N LYS A 11 26.75 -6.89 -7.13
CA LYS A 11 25.94 -8.06 -6.80
C LYS A 11 26.25 -9.28 -7.69
N GLY A 12 26.83 -9.07 -8.88
CA GLY A 12 27.37 -10.13 -9.74
C GLY A 12 26.35 -11.11 -10.30
N ARG A 13 25.06 -10.75 -10.33
CA ARG A 13 23.97 -11.64 -10.76
C ARG A 13 23.73 -11.67 -12.26
N LEU A 14 24.34 -10.76 -13.04
CA LEU A 14 24.15 -10.68 -14.49
C LEU A 14 25.02 -11.72 -15.22
N PRO A 15 24.42 -12.69 -15.94
CA PRO A 15 25.16 -13.59 -16.82
C PRO A 15 25.59 -12.85 -18.10
N LYS A 16 26.81 -12.30 -18.09
CA LYS A 16 27.31 -11.41 -19.14
C LYS A 16 27.35 -12.04 -20.55
N ASP A 17 27.53 -13.35 -20.61
CA ASP A 17 27.64 -14.10 -21.85
C ASP A 17 26.28 -14.61 -22.37
N ASN A 18 25.18 -14.28 -21.65
CA ASN A 18 23.84 -14.67 -22.07
C ASN A 18 23.11 -13.47 -22.72
N PRO A 19 22.91 -13.51 -24.06
CA PRO A 19 22.30 -12.41 -24.77
C PRO A 19 20.88 -12.09 -24.31
N VAL A 20 20.11 -13.09 -23.88
CA VAL A 20 18.73 -12.89 -23.40
C VAL A 20 18.68 -11.96 -22.19
N TYR A 21 19.59 -12.14 -21.23
CA TYR A 21 19.67 -11.24 -20.06
C TYR A 21 20.12 -9.83 -20.44
N VAL A 22 21.08 -9.73 -21.36
CA VAL A 22 21.60 -8.44 -21.79
C VAL A 22 20.55 -7.65 -22.57
N GLU A 23 19.82 -8.28 -23.47
CA GLU A 23 18.73 -7.65 -24.24
C GLU A 23 17.58 -7.23 -23.32
N ARG A 24 17.16 -8.11 -22.41
CA ARG A 24 16.12 -7.79 -21.43
C ARG A 24 16.52 -6.61 -20.54
N LEU A 25 17.75 -6.59 -20.05
CA LEU A 25 18.24 -5.49 -19.23
C LEU A 25 18.27 -4.17 -19.99
N ARG A 26 18.70 -4.19 -21.27
CA ARG A 26 18.67 -3.00 -22.14
C ARG A 26 17.25 -2.50 -22.36
N HIS A 27 16.31 -3.40 -22.60
CA HIS A 27 14.90 -3.07 -22.75
C HIS A 27 14.37 -2.39 -21.47
N GLU A 28 14.54 -2.99 -20.30
CA GLU A 28 14.07 -2.43 -19.03
C GLU A 28 14.70 -1.06 -18.74
N ILE A 29 16.01 -0.88 -18.96
CA ILE A 29 16.68 0.41 -18.82
C ILE A 29 16.11 1.45 -19.78
N SER A 30 15.81 1.07 -21.02
CA SER A 30 15.24 2.02 -22.01
C SER A 30 13.87 2.53 -21.61
N VAL A 31 13.09 1.72 -20.88
CA VAL A 31 11.79 2.11 -20.29
C VAL A 31 12.00 2.94 -19.02
N LEU A 32 12.79 2.45 -18.07
CA LEU A 32 12.97 3.09 -16.75
C LEU A 32 13.73 4.43 -16.84
N ALA A 33 14.70 4.56 -17.73
CA ALA A 33 15.49 5.78 -17.92
C ALA A 33 15.05 6.61 -19.14
N HIS A 34 14.03 6.20 -19.85
CA HIS A 34 13.37 6.85 -21.00
C HIS A 34 14.25 7.86 -21.75
N ASN A 35 15.36 7.39 -22.31
CA ASN A 35 16.31 8.19 -23.10
C ASN A 35 16.76 9.50 -22.43
N GLY A 36 16.84 9.53 -21.10
CA GLY A 36 17.26 10.69 -20.31
C GLY A 36 16.20 11.77 -20.11
N LYS A 37 14.98 11.58 -20.61
CA LYS A 37 13.86 12.53 -20.36
C LYS A 37 13.24 12.33 -18.99
N MET A 38 13.20 11.10 -18.51
CA MET A 38 12.73 10.72 -17.18
C MET A 38 13.57 9.54 -16.72
N ASP A 39 14.19 9.63 -15.56
CA ASP A 39 15.02 8.56 -15.00
C ASP A 39 14.40 8.08 -13.68
N LEU A 40 13.72 6.93 -13.71
CA LEU A 40 13.18 6.27 -12.53
C LEU A 40 14.18 5.33 -11.86
N THR A 41 15.40 5.16 -12.42
CA THR A 41 16.36 4.23 -11.81
C THR A 41 16.80 4.65 -10.40
N PRO A 42 16.90 5.95 -10.03
CA PRO A 42 17.18 6.35 -8.65
C PRO A 42 16.13 5.89 -7.65
N TYR A 43 14.89 5.63 -8.09
CA TYR A 43 13.79 5.14 -7.23
C TYR A 43 14.13 3.80 -6.55
N PHE A 44 14.97 2.98 -7.16
CA PHE A 44 15.38 1.68 -6.65
C PHE A 44 16.45 1.78 -5.55
N LEU A 45 17.24 2.87 -5.53
CA LEU A 45 18.39 3.02 -4.63
C LEU A 45 18.00 3.00 -3.14
N PRO A 46 16.96 3.72 -2.67
CA PRO A 46 16.55 3.66 -1.27
C PRO A 46 16.12 2.26 -0.83
N ILE A 47 15.50 1.49 -1.75
CA ILE A 47 15.05 0.13 -1.46
C ILE A 47 16.26 -0.78 -1.24
N VAL A 48 17.26 -0.73 -2.12
CA VAL A 48 18.50 -1.49 -1.96
C VAL A 48 19.19 -1.10 -0.65
N ASP A 49 19.26 0.18 -0.32
CA ASP A 49 19.90 0.69 0.90
C ASP A 49 19.22 0.14 2.17
N VAL A 50 17.89 0.09 2.18
CA VAL A 50 17.10 -0.53 3.25
C VAL A 50 17.37 -2.04 3.33
N LEU A 51 17.33 -2.76 2.21
CA LEU A 51 17.55 -4.20 2.19
C LEU A 51 18.96 -4.58 2.66
N ASP A 52 20.00 -3.87 2.19
CA ASP A 52 21.37 -4.04 2.62
C ASP A 52 21.53 -3.77 4.13
N TYR A 53 20.79 -2.80 4.69
CA TYR A 53 20.78 -2.56 6.13
C TYR A 53 20.22 -3.73 6.91
N TYR A 54 19.09 -4.30 6.46
CA TYR A 54 18.50 -5.46 7.11
C TYR A 54 19.41 -6.68 7.05
N GLU A 55 20.01 -6.97 5.89
CA GLU A 55 20.96 -8.06 5.70
C GLU A 55 22.19 -7.91 6.61
N LYS A 56 22.76 -6.70 6.72
CA LYS A 56 23.90 -6.39 7.62
C LYS A 56 23.56 -6.58 9.10
N ASN A 57 22.30 -6.44 9.48
CA ASN A 57 21.82 -6.70 10.84
C ASN A 57 21.37 -8.15 11.05
N GLY A 58 21.74 -9.07 10.16
CA GLY A 58 21.45 -10.49 10.26
C GLY A 58 19.98 -10.87 10.02
N SER A 59 19.21 -9.97 9.42
CA SER A 59 17.81 -10.21 9.11
C SER A 59 17.65 -10.86 7.73
N ILE A 60 16.74 -11.83 7.63
CA ILE A 60 16.35 -12.41 6.35
C ILE A 60 15.20 -11.58 5.79
N VAL A 61 15.41 -10.98 4.62
CA VAL A 61 14.36 -10.24 3.89
C VAL A 61 13.59 -11.17 2.96
N GLY A 62 12.33 -10.82 2.68
CA GLY A 62 11.50 -11.59 1.75
C GLY A 62 12.04 -11.59 0.31
N PRO A 63 11.62 -12.57 -0.51
CA PRO A 63 12.10 -12.71 -1.90
C PRO A 63 11.59 -11.63 -2.86
N GLY A 64 10.80 -10.71 -2.38
CA GLY A 64 10.05 -9.71 -3.16
C GLY A 64 8.58 -10.11 -3.34
N ARG A 65 7.74 -9.13 -3.67
CA ARG A 65 6.29 -9.28 -3.83
C ARG A 65 5.80 -8.62 -5.11
N GLY A 66 4.56 -8.97 -5.49
CA GLY A 66 3.81 -8.29 -6.54
C GLY A 66 4.48 -8.33 -7.90
N SER A 67 4.26 -7.27 -8.66
CA SER A 67 4.72 -7.13 -10.05
C SER A 67 6.24 -6.94 -10.17
N ALA A 68 6.92 -6.49 -9.11
CA ALA A 68 8.38 -6.27 -9.11
C ALA A 68 9.18 -7.54 -9.42
N GLY A 69 8.60 -8.74 -9.15
CA GLY A 69 9.18 -10.02 -9.57
C GLY A 69 9.36 -10.17 -11.08
N GLY A 70 8.65 -9.37 -11.91
CA GLY A 70 8.81 -9.34 -13.37
C GLY A 70 9.99 -8.49 -13.87
N SER A 71 10.68 -7.73 -12.99
CA SER A 71 11.79 -6.87 -13.36
C SER A 71 13.14 -7.55 -13.18
N LEU A 72 13.87 -7.71 -14.28
CA LEU A 72 15.26 -8.15 -14.26
C LEU A 72 16.17 -7.11 -13.58
N PHE A 73 15.89 -5.83 -13.79
CA PHE A 73 16.61 -4.74 -13.13
C PHE A 73 16.52 -4.84 -11.60
N ALA A 74 15.32 -5.05 -11.06
CA ALA A 74 15.11 -5.25 -9.62
C ALA A 74 15.83 -6.52 -9.10
N TYR A 75 15.79 -7.62 -9.85
CA TYR A 75 16.51 -8.85 -9.52
C TYR A 75 18.03 -8.64 -9.47
N LEU A 76 18.58 -7.99 -10.49
CA LEU A 76 20.02 -7.76 -10.58
C LEU A 76 20.53 -6.80 -9.50
N MET A 77 19.70 -5.85 -9.07
CA MET A 77 19.98 -4.97 -7.92
C MET A 77 19.84 -5.66 -6.55
N GLY A 78 19.31 -6.88 -6.52
CA GLY A 78 19.10 -7.65 -5.28
C GLY A 78 17.81 -7.30 -4.55
N ILE A 79 16.91 -6.53 -5.17
CA ILE A 79 15.60 -6.18 -4.59
C ILE A 79 14.70 -7.40 -4.57
N THR A 80 14.66 -8.17 -5.67
CA THR A 80 13.94 -9.45 -5.72
C THR A 80 14.92 -10.62 -5.77
N GLN A 81 14.46 -11.79 -5.34
CA GLN A 81 15.23 -13.06 -5.39
C GLN A 81 14.72 -13.98 -6.51
N ILE A 82 13.72 -13.55 -7.26
CA ILE A 82 13.10 -14.31 -8.35
C ILE A 82 13.71 -13.83 -9.66
N ASP A 83 14.33 -14.75 -10.40
CA ASP A 83 14.88 -14.47 -11.73
C ASP A 83 13.75 -14.47 -12.77
N PRO A 84 13.37 -13.31 -13.33
CA PRO A 84 12.22 -13.21 -14.24
C PRO A 84 12.46 -13.90 -15.58
N ILE A 85 13.70 -14.07 -16.01
CA ILE A 85 14.01 -14.79 -17.25
C ILE A 85 13.77 -16.29 -17.06
N LYS A 86 14.23 -16.84 -15.94
CA LYS A 86 14.07 -18.26 -15.62
C LYS A 86 12.62 -18.69 -15.52
N TYR A 87 11.73 -17.78 -15.03
CA TYR A 87 10.31 -18.06 -14.82
C TYR A 87 9.40 -17.41 -15.89
N ASP A 88 9.97 -16.90 -16.97
CA ASP A 88 9.25 -16.26 -18.09
C ASP A 88 8.25 -15.19 -17.62
N LEU A 89 8.70 -14.30 -16.72
CA LEU A 89 7.89 -13.22 -16.18
C LEU A 89 8.01 -11.95 -17.04
N SER A 90 6.86 -11.36 -17.39
CA SER A 90 6.80 -10.14 -18.18
C SER A 90 7.18 -8.91 -17.36
N PHE A 91 8.01 -8.03 -17.93
CA PHE A 91 8.35 -6.73 -17.35
C PHE A 91 7.18 -5.75 -17.43
N GLU A 92 6.35 -5.84 -18.46
CA GLU A 92 5.24 -4.94 -18.71
C GLU A 92 4.16 -5.01 -17.61
N ARG A 93 4.11 -6.11 -16.87
CA ARG A 93 3.25 -6.22 -15.66
C ARG A 93 3.77 -5.37 -14.51
N PHE A 94 5.08 -5.13 -14.45
CA PHE A 94 5.69 -4.27 -13.45
C PHE A 94 5.65 -2.81 -13.89
N GLN A 95 6.16 -2.49 -15.09
CA GLN A 95 6.18 -1.13 -15.61
C GLN A 95 6.19 -1.11 -17.14
N SER A 96 5.60 -0.04 -17.70
CA SER A 96 5.63 0.22 -19.13
C SER A 96 5.86 1.71 -19.40
N LEU A 97 6.28 2.04 -20.62
CA LEU A 97 6.51 3.43 -21.00
C LEU A 97 5.24 4.29 -20.88
N ASP A 98 4.09 3.75 -21.29
CA ASP A 98 2.80 4.46 -21.22
C ASP A 98 2.42 4.79 -19.77
N ARG A 99 2.63 3.85 -18.86
CA ARG A 99 2.39 4.09 -17.43
C ARG A 99 3.29 5.19 -16.88
N ILE A 100 4.58 5.18 -17.24
CA ILE A 100 5.53 6.21 -16.83
C ILE A 100 5.11 7.60 -17.35
N LEU A 101 4.73 7.67 -18.63
CA LEU A 101 4.29 8.93 -19.23
C LEU A 101 2.99 9.48 -18.62
N ASN A 102 2.16 8.62 -18.07
CA ASN A 102 0.96 8.98 -17.31
C ASN A 102 1.24 9.30 -15.83
N GLY A 103 2.51 9.28 -15.40
CA GLY A 103 2.91 9.57 -14.02
C GLY A 103 2.69 8.41 -13.04
N ASP A 104 2.55 7.19 -13.54
CA ASP A 104 2.35 6.00 -12.74
C ASP A 104 3.72 5.38 -12.39
N TYR A 105 4.14 5.57 -11.14
CA TYR A 105 5.41 5.06 -10.63
C TYR A 105 5.32 3.56 -10.32
N PRO A 106 6.44 2.81 -10.45
CA PRO A 106 6.45 1.40 -10.11
C PRO A 106 6.23 1.18 -8.61
N ASP A 107 5.38 0.22 -8.28
CA ASP A 107 5.15 -0.23 -6.91
C ASP A 107 6.09 -1.40 -6.57
N ILE A 108 6.89 -1.24 -5.51
CA ILE A 108 7.87 -2.25 -5.08
C ILE A 108 7.62 -2.57 -3.61
N ASP A 109 6.92 -3.68 -3.39
CA ASP A 109 6.64 -4.21 -2.07
C ASP A 109 7.79 -5.10 -1.57
N GLN A 110 8.10 -4.98 -0.26
CA GLN A 110 9.09 -5.80 0.41
C GLN A 110 8.58 -6.34 1.75
N ASP A 111 8.79 -7.62 1.99
CA ASP A 111 8.53 -8.21 3.30
C ASP A 111 9.77 -8.05 4.19
N LEU A 112 9.63 -7.19 5.19
CA LEU A 112 10.68 -6.90 6.17
C LEU A 112 10.33 -7.54 7.52
N PRO A 113 11.27 -8.26 8.18
CA PRO A 113 10.98 -9.04 9.38
C PRO A 113 10.70 -8.19 10.62
N SER A 114 11.12 -6.93 10.63
CA SER A 114 10.95 -6.04 11.77
C SER A 114 10.71 -4.60 11.33
N ARG A 115 9.50 -4.10 11.57
CA ARG A 115 9.17 -2.69 11.36
C ARG A 115 10.02 -1.76 12.25
N ASN A 116 10.33 -2.20 13.47
CA ASN A 116 11.08 -1.39 14.43
C ASN A 116 12.51 -1.10 14.00
N LEU A 117 13.16 -1.98 13.25
CA LEU A 117 14.46 -1.69 12.64
C LEU A 117 14.39 -0.52 11.65
N LEU A 118 13.28 -0.41 10.92
CA LEU A 118 13.09 0.64 9.92
C LEU A 118 12.74 1.99 10.53
N VAL A 119 11.79 2.04 11.45
CA VAL A 119 11.19 3.29 11.95
C VAL A 119 11.40 3.54 13.43
N GLY A 120 12.01 2.61 14.17
CA GLY A 120 12.11 2.66 15.63
C GLY A 120 10.83 2.21 16.33
N GLU A 121 10.91 1.96 17.63
CA GLU A 121 9.75 1.62 18.45
C GLU A 121 8.76 2.78 18.58
N ASP A 122 9.28 4.00 18.57
CA ASP A 122 8.51 5.25 18.59
C ASP A 122 7.95 5.65 17.21
N GLY A 123 8.28 4.89 16.15
CA GLY A 123 7.89 5.19 14.77
C GLY A 123 8.67 6.35 14.12
N ASN A 124 9.69 6.91 14.76
CA ASN A 124 10.40 8.12 14.31
C ASN A 124 11.94 8.07 14.46
N SER A 125 12.52 6.98 14.96
CA SER A 125 13.96 6.93 15.30
C SER A 125 14.75 5.81 14.62
N GLY A 126 14.12 4.96 13.81
CA GLY A 126 14.77 3.83 13.14
C GLY A 126 15.68 4.23 11.97
N TYR A 127 16.13 3.23 11.23
CA TYR A 127 17.06 3.40 10.10
C TYR A 127 16.61 4.46 9.08
N LEU A 128 15.31 4.46 8.74
CA LEU A 128 14.74 5.40 7.78
C LEU A 128 15.06 6.86 8.13
N TYR A 129 14.82 7.23 9.38
CA TYR A 129 15.02 8.61 9.83
C TYR A 129 16.50 8.91 10.14
N GLY A 130 17.26 7.91 10.60
CA GLY A 130 18.72 8.04 10.74
C GLY A 130 19.43 8.27 9.41
N ARG A 131 18.91 7.68 8.33
CA ARG A 131 19.52 7.73 6.99
C ARG A 131 19.08 8.96 6.18
N TRP A 132 17.78 9.30 6.20
CA TRP A 132 17.19 10.35 5.38
C TRP A 132 16.68 11.55 6.17
N GLY A 133 16.55 11.46 7.49
CA GLY A 133 16.11 12.57 8.35
C GLY A 133 14.75 13.11 7.94
N ASN A 134 14.69 14.42 7.69
CA ASN A 134 13.49 15.14 7.26
C ASN A 134 13.08 14.89 5.80
N LYS A 135 13.86 14.11 5.06
CA LYS A 135 13.55 13.68 3.68
C LYS A 135 12.72 12.41 3.62
N ALA A 136 12.43 11.79 4.76
CA ALA A 136 11.60 10.61 4.87
C ALA A 136 10.36 10.89 5.72
N ALA A 137 9.23 10.31 5.34
CA ALA A 137 7.99 10.39 6.10
C ALA A 137 7.13 9.13 5.89
N GLN A 138 6.28 8.83 6.87
CA GLN A 138 5.21 7.84 6.69
C GLN A 138 4.09 8.48 5.87
N ILE A 139 3.46 7.68 5.02
CA ILE A 139 2.24 8.11 4.31
C ILE A 139 1.08 8.00 5.29
N SER A 140 0.11 8.91 5.19
CA SER A 140 -1.11 8.80 5.97
C SER A 140 -2.09 7.81 5.37
N THR A 141 -2.98 7.32 6.20
CA THR A 141 -4.18 6.62 5.76
C THR A 141 -5.40 7.22 6.43
N ARG A 142 -6.47 7.35 5.67
CA ARG A 142 -7.75 7.84 6.15
C ARG A 142 -8.65 6.67 6.47
N ILE A 143 -8.95 6.52 7.76
CA ILE A 143 -9.89 5.51 8.22
C ILE A 143 -11.30 6.04 8.06
N GLN A 144 -12.07 5.44 7.18
CA GLN A 144 -13.47 5.75 6.95
C GLN A 144 -14.38 4.90 7.84
N LEU A 145 -15.52 5.46 8.19
CA LEU A 145 -16.58 4.70 8.86
C LEU A 145 -17.16 3.67 7.89
N ARG A 146 -17.02 2.41 8.25
CA ARG A 146 -17.61 1.25 7.59
C ARG A 146 -18.80 0.75 8.43
N LEU A 147 -19.68 -0.07 7.87
CA LEU A 147 -20.92 -0.51 8.52
C LEU A 147 -20.73 -0.89 9.99
N LYS A 148 -19.83 -1.81 10.30
CA LYS A 148 -19.60 -2.27 11.67
C LYS A 148 -19.17 -1.16 12.63
N SER A 149 -18.27 -0.29 12.18
CA SER A 149 -17.77 0.81 13.00
C SER A 149 -18.83 1.91 13.14
N ALA A 150 -19.60 2.19 12.10
CA ALA A 150 -20.68 3.15 12.15
C ALA A 150 -21.77 2.74 13.16
N ILE A 151 -22.23 1.49 13.10
CA ILE A 151 -23.20 0.96 14.09
C ILE A 151 -22.70 1.12 15.53
N ARG A 152 -21.45 0.76 15.79
CA ARG A 152 -20.85 0.87 17.14
C ARG A 152 -20.67 2.32 17.59
N ASP A 153 -20.19 3.18 16.70
CA ASP A 153 -19.93 4.58 17.04
C ASP A 153 -21.25 5.35 17.26
N VAL A 154 -22.27 5.10 16.45
CA VAL A 154 -23.61 5.70 16.64
C VAL A 154 -24.22 5.24 17.96
N ASN A 155 -24.21 3.93 18.24
CA ASN A 155 -24.74 3.41 19.51
C ASN A 155 -23.96 3.96 20.70
N LYS A 156 -22.64 4.01 20.64
CA LYS A 156 -21.79 4.61 21.67
C LYS A 156 -22.14 6.07 21.93
N TYR A 157 -22.43 6.84 20.88
CA TYR A 157 -22.83 8.23 20.99
C TYR A 157 -24.20 8.38 21.66
N VAL A 158 -25.19 7.61 21.20
CA VAL A 158 -26.57 7.65 21.75
C VAL A 158 -26.60 7.16 23.20
N ASN A 159 -25.72 6.21 23.54
CA ASN A 159 -25.70 5.53 24.83
C ASN A 159 -24.61 6.08 25.82
N ASN A 160 -24.39 7.39 25.78
CA ASN A 160 -23.50 8.12 26.70
C ASN A 160 -22.08 7.52 26.81
N GLY A 161 -21.50 7.05 25.72
CA GLY A 161 -20.12 6.59 25.67
C GLY A 161 -19.94 5.08 25.86
N THR A 162 -21.02 4.32 26.10
CA THR A 162 -20.98 2.85 26.21
C THR A 162 -21.59 2.19 24.97
N ILE A 163 -21.13 0.98 24.66
CA ILE A 163 -21.71 0.16 23.58
C ILE A 163 -22.55 -0.93 24.24
N GLU A 164 -23.79 -1.05 23.83
CA GLU A 164 -24.69 -2.09 24.32
C GLU A 164 -24.17 -3.48 23.91
N PRO A 165 -24.26 -4.51 24.78
CA PRO A 165 -23.78 -5.86 24.46
C PRO A 165 -24.44 -6.48 23.21
N GLU A 166 -25.66 -6.10 22.91
CA GLU A 166 -26.40 -6.50 21.70
C GLU A 166 -25.73 -5.95 20.44
N ILE A 167 -25.37 -4.67 20.45
CA ILE A 167 -24.70 -3.99 19.34
C ILE A 167 -23.28 -4.53 19.14
N GLU A 168 -22.58 -4.87 20.21
CA GLU A 168 -21.28 -5.51 20.13
C GLU A 168 -21.39 -6.90 19.45
N ARG A 169 -22.41 -7.68 19.78
CA ARG A 169 -22.68 -8.98 19.14
C ARG A 169 -23.06 -8.80 17.68
N LEU A 170 -23.97 -7.88 17.36
CA LEU A 170 -24.37 -7.56 15.98
C LEU A 170 -23.14 -7.19 15.16
N SER A 171 -22.32 -6.25 15.61
CA SER A 171 -21.16 -5.80 14.86
C SER A 171 -20.14 -6.91 14.59
N LYS A 172 -20.03 -7.92 15.47
CA LYS A 172 -19.18 -9.09 15.27
C LYS A 172 -19.78 -10.08 14.26
N ALA A 173 -21.09 -10.27 14.29
CA ALA A 173 -21.81 -11.20 13.40
C ALA A 173 -21.85 -10.72 11.95
N LEU A 174 -21.98 -9.40 11.72
CA LEU A 174 -22.05 -8.86 10.35
C LEU A 174 -20.77 -9.18 9.55
N PRO A 175 -20.88 -9.49 8.26
CA PRO A 175 -19.73 -9.63 7.37
C PRO A 175 -19.07 -8.26 7.07
N VAL A 176 -17.93 -8.29 6.39
CA VAL A 176 -17.21 -7.10 5.90
C VAL A 176 -17.45 -7.02 4.39
N ALA A 177 -17.67 -5.82 3.87
CA ALA A 177 -17.79 -5.62 2.44
C ALA A 177 -16.54 -6.14 1.70
N PRO A 178 -16.69 -6.88 0.60
CA PRO A 178 -15.60 -7.31 -0.23
C PRO A 178 -14.76 -6.14 -0.76
N GLN A 179 -13.52 -6.41 -1.12
CA GLN A 179 -12.65 -5.39 -1.70
C GLN A 179 -13.23 -4.88 -3.02
N GLY A 180 -13.26 -3.56 -3.19
CA GLY A 180 -13.79 -2.91 -4.39
C GLY A 180 -15.30 -2.61 -4.36
N ILE A 181 -16.03 -3.14 -3.37
CA ILE A 181 -17.47 -2.87 -3.21
C ILE A 181 -17.67 -1.79 -2.15
N SER A 182 -18.45 -0.75 -2.47
CA SER A 182 -18.78 0.29 -1.50
C SER A 182 -19.68 -0.26 -0.38
N ASP A 183 -19.63 0.35 0.83
CA ASP A 183 -20.52 -0.07 1.92
C ASP A 183 -21.99 0.11 1.54
N LYS A 184 -22.35 1.10 0.72
CA LYS A 184 -23.74 1.30 0.26
C LYS A 184 -24.19 0.16 -0.64
N ASP A 185 -23.38 -0.19 -1.64
CA ASP A 185 -23.68 -1.30 -2.55
C ASP A 185 -23.77 -2.63 -1.81
N PHE A 186 -22.85 -2.85 -0.87
CA PHE A 186 -22.86 -4.04 -0.03
C PHE A 186 -24.09 -4.14 0.87
N ILE A 187 -24.59 -3.03 1.39
CA ILE A 187 -25.76 -3.01 2.29
C ILE A 187 -27.08 -3.10 1.53
N PHE A 188 -27.18 -2.39 0.40
CA PHE A 188 -28.46 -2.23 -0.31
C PHE A 188 -28.55 -3.02 -1.61
N GLY A 189 -27.49 -3.73 -1.99
CA GLY A 189 -27.42 -4.41 -3.28
C GLY A 189 -26.98 -3.48 -4.41
N TYR A 190 -26.57 -4.09 -5.51
CA TYR A 190 -26.14 -3.38 -6.72
C TYR A 190 -26.29 -4.26 -7.96
N GLU A 191 -26.28 -3.64 -9.13
CA GLU A 191 -26.11 -4.32 -10.40
C GLU A 191 -24.71 -4.09 -10.94
N ASP A 192 -24.06 -5.14 -11.46
CA ASP A 192 -22.76 -5.00 -12.10
C ASP A 192 -22.91 -4.50 -13.57
N THR A 193 -21.78 -4.28 -14.22
CA THR A 193 -21.74 -3.81 -15.62
C THR A 193 -22.35 -4.80 -16.62
N ASP A 194 -22.48 -6.06 -16.22
CA ASP A 194 -23.03 -7.14 -17.05
C ASP A 194 -24.53 -7.36 -16.79
N GLY A 195 -25.14 -6.56 -15.88
CA GLY A 195 -26.56 -6.60 -15.53
C GLY A 195 -26.92 -7.69 -14.51
N ASN A 196 -25.92 -8.26 -13.80
CA ASN A 196 -26.20 -9.19 -12.72
C ASN A 196 -26.57 -8.42 -11.45
N HIS A 197 -27.68 -8.83 -10.82
CA HIS A 197 -28.14 -8.27 -9.56
C HIS A 197 -27.52 -9.02 -8.37
N PHE A 198 -27.05 -8.24 -7.38
CA PHE A 198 -26.52 -8.76 -6.12
C PHE A 198 -27.35 -8.22 -4.96
N ASP A 199 -27.94 -9.12 -4.19
CA ASP A 199 -28.75 -8.79 -3.03
C ASP A 199 -27.94 -8.03 -1.97
N GLY A 200 -28.55 -7.03 -1.37
CA GLY A 200 -27.96 -6.28 -0.29
C GLY A 200 -27.94 -7.05 1.03
N LEU A 201 -26.96 -6.76 1.88
CA LEU A 201 -26.89 -7.35 3.21
C LEU A 201 -28.16 -7.14 4.03
N ILE A 202 -28.84 -6.00 3.82
CA ILE A 202 -30.11 -5.69 4.51
C ILE A 202 -31.24 -6.66 4.10
N GLU A 203 -31.17 -7.28 2.93
CA GLU A 203 -32.17 -8.21 2.44
C GLU A 203 -31.97 -9.63 2.99
N VAL A 204 -30.69 -9.99 3.26
CA VAL A 204 -30.30 -11.35 3.65
C VAL A 204 -30.00 -11.51 5.16
N SER A 205 -29.67 -10.43 5.87
CA SER A 205 -29.36 -10.48 7.33
C SER A 205 -30.55 -10.08 8.17
N LYS A 206 -31.13 -11.06 8.87
CA LYS A 206 -32.22 -10.82 9.81
C LYS A 206 -31.79 -9.89 10.96
N GLU A 207 -30.58 -10.05 11.45
CA GLU A 207 -30.06 -9.24 12.56
C GLU A 207 -29.93 -7.76 12.13
N LEU A 208 -29.52 -7.50 10.89
CA LEU A 208 -29.45 -6.13 10.37
C LEU A 208 -30.83 -5.54 10.14
N GLN A 209 -31.80 -6.33 9.65
CA GLN A 209 -33.21 -5.93 9.51
C GLN A 209 -33.85 -5.58 10.87
N GLU A 210 -33.62 -6.41 11.90
CA GLU A 210 -34.10 -6.17 13.25
C GLU A 210 -33.48 -4.88 13.82
N TYR A 211 -32.19 -4.67 13.65
CA TYR A 211 -31.53 -3.44 14.07
C TYR A 211 -32.14 -2.21 13.36
N ALA A 212 -32.23 -2.26 12.06
CA ALA A 212 -32.74 -1.15 11.25
C ALA A 212 -34.21 -0.80 11.60
N SER A 213 -35.07 -1.81 11.84
CA SER A 213 -36.47 -1.63 12.16
C SER A 213 -36.70 -1.19 13.62
N SER A 214 -35.95 -1.73 14.57
CA SER A 214 -36.08 -1.40 15.99
C SER A 214 -35.44 -0.07 16.37
N ARG A 215 -34.44 0.38 15.60
CA ARG A 215 -33.66 1.60 15.87
C ARG A 215 -33.56 2.54 14.66
N PRO A 216 -34.71 3.02 14.10
CA PRO A 216 -34.73 3.72 12.81
C PRO A 216 -33.93 5.03 12.82
N ARG A 217 -33.84 5.73 13.95
CA ARG A 217 -33.02 6.95 14.07
C ARG A 217 -31.53 6.65 14.05
N GLU A 218 -31.09 5.60 14.78
CA GLU A 218 -29.68 5.17 14.74
C GLU A 218 -29.31 4.71 13.35
N TRP A 219 -30.19 3.92 12.71
CA TRP A 219 -29.97 3.42 11.35
C TRP A 219 -29.84 4.54 10.31
N ASP A 220 -30.66 5.58 10.36
CA ASP A 220 -30.52 6.75 9.48
C ASP A 220 -29.15 7.44 9.67
N ILE A 221 -28.68 7.60 10.93
CA ILE A 221 -27.36 8.18 11.19
C ILE A 221 -26.25 7.26 10.68
N VAL A 222 -26.36 5.95 10.88
CA VAL A 222 -25.39 4.97 10.37
C VAL A 222 -25.25 5.10 8.84
N GLN A 223 -26.36 5.10 8.10
CA GLN A 223 -26.36 5.22 6.64
C GLN A 223 -25.68 6.51 6.15
N ARG A 224 -25.98 7.63 6.78
CA ARG A 224 -25.37 8.93 6.45
C ARG A 224 -23.91 9.03 6.85
N SER A 225 -23.45 8.21 7.80
CA SER A 225 -22.07 8.20 8.31
C SER A 225 -21.13 7.32 7.46
N LEU A 226 -21.66 6.44 6.61
CA LEU A 226 -20.85 5.55 5.79
C LEU A 226 -19.90 6.34 4.87
N GLY A 227 -18.63 5.96 4.85
CA GLY A 227 -17.59 6.60 4.04
C GLY A 227 -17.04 7.92 4.60
N ILE A 228 -17.63 8.46 5.67
CA ILE A 228 -17.08 9.66 6.32
C ILE A 228 -15.74 9.31 6.98
N SER A 229 -14.76 10.19 6.83
CA SER A 229 -13.47 10.07 7.53
C SER A 229 -13.66 10.12 9.04
N ARG A 230 -13.26 9.05 9.71
CA ARG A 230 -13.27 8.95 11.16
C ARG A 230 -12.00 9.52 11.78
N GLN A 231 -10.86 9.14 11.22
CA GLN A 231 -9.54 9.59 11.68
C GLN A 231 -8.49 9.41 10.60
N PHE A 232 -7.39 10.11 10.77
CA PHE A 232 -6.14 9.88 10.04
C PHE A 232 -5.17 9.12 10.94
N SER A 233 -4.38 8.24 10.34
CA SER A 233 -3.29 7.53 11.00
C SER A 233 -2.11 7.36 10.05
N ALA A 234 -0.95 6.94 10.58
CA ALA A 234 0.15 6.51 9.72
C ALA A 234 -0.24 5.21 9.00
N HIS A 235 0.06 5.12 7.71
CA HIS A 235 -0.03 3.87 6.97
C HIS A 235 0.92 2.83 7.59
N ALA A 236 0.47 1.57 7.67
CA ALA A 236 1.24 0.54 8.38
C ALA A 236 2.61 0.25 7.74
N SER A 237 2.72 0.38 6.41
CA SER A 237 3.86 -0.09 5.62
C SER A 237 4.34 0.88 4.55
N ALA A 238 3.68 2.02 4.31
CA ALA A 238 4.06 2.92 3.23
C ALA A 238 4.85 4.12 3.73
N PHE A 239 5.97 4.40 3.05
CA PHE A 239 6.88 5.51 3.33
C PHE A 239 7.20 6.25 2.04
N VAL A 240 7.47 7.54 2.16
CA VAL A 240 7.98 8.38 1.09
C VAL A 240 9.38 8.86 1.43
N ILE A 241 10.27 8.83 0.43
CA ILE A 241 11.62 9.39 0.50
C ILE A 241 11.76 10.38 -0.63
N SER A 242 12.30 11.56 -0.36
CA SER A 242 12.46 12.66 -1.31
C SER A 242 13.88 13.17 -1.31
N ASP A 243 14.29 13.82 -2.37
CA ASP A 243 15.58 14.54 -2.44
C ASP A 243 15.58 15.81 -1.58
N ASN A 244 14.41 16.36 -1.30
CA ASN A 244 14.20 17.55 -0.48
C ASN A 244 13.50 17.20 0.84
N SER A 245 13.48 18.14 1.78
CA SER A 245 12.69 18.00 3.00
C SER A 245 11.21 17.77 2.65
N ILE A 246 10.61 16.74 3.22
CA ILE A 246 9.18 16.44 2.99
C ILE A 246 8.30 17.62 3.41
N LYS A 247 8.65 18.30 4.51
CA LYS A 247 7.86 19.46 5.02
C LYS A 247 7.83 20.65 4.08
N ASP A 248 8.80 20.75 3.16
CA ASP A 248 8.88 21.85 2.20
C ASP A 248 7.98 21.58 0.98
N THR A 249 7.58 20.34 0.77
CA THR A 249 6.76 19.92 -0.38
C THR A 249 5.36 19.46 -0.01
N VAL A 250 5.21 18.85 1.18
CA VAL A 250 3.97 18.20 1.61
C VAL A 250 3.66 18.58 3.05
N PRO A 251 2.44 19.02 3.38
CA PRO A 251 2.04 19.21 4.77
C PRO A 251 2.16 17.90 5.55
N THR A 252 2.67 17.98 6.79
CA THR A 252 2.81 16.84 7.70
C THR A 252 2.05 17.07 9.00
N PHE A 253 1.70 15.97 9.68
CA PHE A 253 1.13 15.99 11.04
C PHE A 253 1.87 14.97 11.92
N LEU A 254 1.76 15.10 13.23
CA LEU A 254 2.47 14.25 14.21
C LEU A 254 3.96 14.07 13.88
N GLY A 255 4.60 15.14 13.40
CA GLY A 255 6.02 15.16 13.08
C GLY A 255 6.36 14.70 11.67
N ASN A 256 6.20 13.43 11.34
CA ASN A 256 6.71 12.82 10.12
C ASN A 256 5.67 12.00 9.34
N ILE A 257 4.37 12.36 9.45
CA ILE A 257 3.32 11.71 8.67
C ILE A 257 2.79 12.71 7.65
N THR A 258 2.74 12.37 6.38
CA THR A 258 2.19 13.23 5.34
C THR A 258 0.67 13.39 5.52
N GLN A 259 0.11 14.52 5.07
CA GLN A 259 -1.34 14.69 5.05
C GLN A 259 -2.00 14.07 3.80
N TYR A 260 -1.21 13.60 2.85
CA TYR A 260 -1.69 12.91 1.67
C TYR A 260 -1.71 11.40 1.89
N GLU A 261 -2.76 10.76 1.38
CA GLU A 261 -2.93 9.31 1.39
C GLU A 261 -2.15 8.64 0.26
N ALA A 262 -1.80 7.38 0.44
CA ALA A 262 -1.51 6.50 -0.68
C ALA A 262 -2.83 6.30 -1.48
N LYS A 263 -2.74 6.45 -2.78
CA LYS A 263 -3.87 6.15 -3.69
C LYS A 263 -3.98 4.67 -3.93
#